data_7be32904672b017eab812b91f0eedd8d
#
_entry.id   7be32904672b017eab812b91f0eedd8d
#
_cell.length_a   1.000
_cell.length_b   1.000
_cell.length_c   1.000
_cell.angle_alpha   90.00
_cell.angle_beta   90.00
_cell.angle_gamma   90.00
#
_symmetry.space_group_name_H-M   'P 1'
#
loop_
_entity.id
_entity.type
_entity.pdbx_description
1 polymer ?
#
loop_
_entity_poly.entity_id
_entity_poly.type
_entity_poly.pdbx_seq_one_letter_code
_entity_poly.pdbx_strand_id
1 'polypeptide(L)' 'MTGGEEELKLIRQIVAGGGRKYTAGNIDRSRYDRLVDLGWLIPFKTNTSDVEYQVTDEGRAAAAF' A
#
# COMPACT_ATOMS: atom_id res chain seq x y z
N MET A 1 -1.54 4.67 -20.04
CA MET A 1 -1.27 4.65 -19.12
C MET A 1 -1.39 3.71 -18.38
N THR A 2 -0.96 3.36 -17.80
CA THR A 2 -1.10 2.24 -17.30
C THR A 2 -0.67 2.21 -15.96
N GLY A 3 -0.82 3.25 -15.30
CA GLY A 3 -0.52 3.29 -13.92
C GLY A 3 -1.21 2.21 -13.13
N GLY A 4 -2.38 1.80 -13.53
CA GLY A 4 -3.13 0.80 -12.80
C GLY A 4 -2.44 -0.53 -12.65
N GLU A 5 -1.61 -0.88 -13.62
CA GLU A 5 -0.94 -2.17 -13.60
C GLU A 5 0.09 -2.25 -12.49
N GLU A 6 0.85 -1.19 -12.28
CA GLU A 6 1.83 -1.16 -11.22
C GLU A 6 1.19 -1.15 -9.86
N GLU A 7 0.11 -0.40 -9.71
CA GLU A 7 -0.61 -0.37 -8.46
C GLU A 7 -1.20 -1.73 -8.13
N LEU A 8 -1.77 -2.41 -9.11
CA LEU A 8 -2.31 -3.75 -8.87
C LEU A 8 -1.22 -4.73 -8.46
N LYS A 9 -0.06 -4.64 -9.09
CA LYS A 9 1.05 -5.50 -8.74
C LYS A 9 1.48 -5.28 -7.31
N LEU A 10 1.59 -4.01 -6.91
CA LEU A 10 2.03 -3.68 -5.57
C LEU A 10 1.02 -4.12 -4.52
N ILE A 11 -0.27 -3.88 -4.75
CA ILE A 11 -1.26 -4.27 -3.77
C ILE A 11 -1.31 -5.80 -3.61
N ARG A 12 -1.11 -6.53 -4.69
CA ARG A 12 -1.06 -7.99 -4.61
C ARG A 12 0.12 -8.46 -3.76
N GLN A 13 1.26 -7.80 -3.89
CA GLN A 13 2.42 -8.13 -3.08
C GLN A 13 2.16 -7.90 -1.61
N ILE A 14 1.53 -6.78 -1.30
CA ILE A 14 1.25 -6.45 0.10
C ILE A 14 0.26 -7.44 0.70
N VAL A 15 -0.78 -7.79 -0.05
CA VAL A 15 -1.77 -8.76 0.41
C VAL A 15 -1.12 -10.13 0.60
N ALA A 16 -0.26 -10.53 -0.32
CA ALA A 16 0.44 -11.80 -0.20
C ALA A 16 1.36 -11.84 1.03
N GLY A 17 1.83 -10.69 1.46
CA GLY A 17 2.66 -10.59 2.64
C GLY A 17 1.89 -10.42 3.94
N GLY A 18 0.57 -10.60 3.91
CA GLY A 18 -0.23 -10.53 5.13
C GLY A 18 -1.13 -9.31 5.24
N GLY A 19 -1.15 -8.47 4.23
CA GLY A 19 -2.03 -7.29 4.23
C GLY A 19 -1.45 -6.10 4.95
N ARG A 20 -0.15 -6.09 5.21
CA ARG A 20 0.53 -4.98 5.86
C ARG A 20 1.86 -4.73 5.20
N LYS A 21 2.26 -3.48 5.19
CA LYS A 21 3.59 -3.11 4.70
C LYS A 21 4.20 -2.10 5.66
N TYR A 22 5.24 -2.50 6.35
CA TYR A 22 5.97 -1.61 7.25
C TYR A 22 7.09 -0.93 6.47
N THR A 23 7.17 0.38 6.58
CA THR A 23 8.25 1.13 5.94
C THR A 23 8.98 1.95 7.00
N ALA A 24 10.29 1.83 7.03
CA ALA A 24 11.11 2.48 8.04
C ALA A 24 11.94 3.59 7.39
N GLY A 25 12.14 4.67 8.14
CA GLY A 25 13.03 5.75 7.72
C GLY A 25 12.42 6.67 6.68
N ASN A 26 13.25 7.61 6.23
CA ASN A 26 12.81 8.60 5.25
C ASN A 26 13.03 8.07 3.86
N ILE A 27 12.15 7.20 3.41
CA ILE A 27 12.22 6.64 2.07
C ILE A 27 11.14 7.26 1.20
N ASP A 28 11.26 7.09 -0.10
CA ASP A 28 10.25 7.53 -1.05
C ASP A 28 9.04 6.62 -0.92
N ARG A 29 7.91 7.20 -0.53
CA ARG A 29 6.67 6.45 -0.33
C ARG A 29 5.61 6.77 -1.38
N SER A 30 6.02 7.39 -2.49
CA SER A 30 5.05 7.81 -3.49
C SER A 30 4.23 6.65 -4.04
N ARG A 31 4.82 5.45 -4.15
CA ARG A 31 4.09 4.28 -4.62
C ARG A 31 2.97 3.90 -3.66
N TYR A 32 3.28 3.96 -2.37
CA TYR A 32 2.28 3.63 -1.35
C TYR A 32 1.23 4.74 -1.22
N ASP A 33 1.66 5.99 -1.34
CA ASP A 33 0.72 7.11 -1.30
C ASP A 33 -0.32 7.01 -2.40
N ARG A 34 0.07 6.50 -3.54
CA ARG A 34 -0.86 6.27 -4.64
C ARG A 34 -1.93 5.28 -4.26
N LEU A 35 -1.54 4.20 -3.59
CA LEU A 35 -2.51 3.21 -3.13
C LEU A 35 -3.42 3.78 -2.03
N VAL A 36 -2.91 4.68 -1.20
CA VAL A 36 -3.73 5.37 -0.22
C VAL A 36 -4.77 6.22 -0.93
N ASP A 37 -4.38 6.94 -1.98
CA ASP A 37 -5.30 7.76 -2.74
C ASP A 37 -6.40 6.94 -3.41
N LEU A 38 -6.09 5.71 -3.79
CA LEU A 38 -7.06 4.81 -4.39
C LEU A 38 -8.00 4.19 -3.36
N GLY A 39 -7.72 4.39 -2.07
CA GLY A 39 -8.51 3.79 -1.02
C GLY A 39 -8.13 2.36 -0.71
N TRP A 40 -6.98 1.91 -1.18
CA TRP A 40 -6.54 0.52 -1.00
C TRP A 40 -5.66 0.33 0.24
N LEU A 41 -5.03 1.39 0.74
CA LEU A 41 -4.18 1.34 1.91
C LEU A 41 -4.54 2.45 2.88
N ILE A 42 -4.32 2.19 4.16
CA ILE A 42 -4.45 3.19 5.21
C ILE A 42 -3.09 3.32 5.89
N PRO A 43 -2.53 4.54 5.98
CA PRO A 43 -1.25 4.72 6.63
C PRO A 43 -1.40 4.88 8.14
N PHE A 44 -0.51 4.24 8.89
CA PHE A 44 -0.43 4.41 10.34
C PHE A 44 1.01 4.80 10.68
N LYS A 45 1.17 5.96 11.27
CA LYS A 45 2.49 6.39 11.70
C LYS A 45 2.82 5.68 13.00
N THR A 46 3.89 4.90 12.98
CA THR A 46 4.32 4.19 14.18
C THR A 46 5.33 5.01 14.99
N ASN A 47 6.05 5.91 14.30
CA ASN A 47 6.90 6.91 14.98
C ASN A 47 7.19 8.02 13.98
N THR A 48 8.15 8.89 14.28
CA THR A 48 8.38 10.09 13.46
C THR A 48 8.81 9.79 12.04
N SER A 49 9.45 8.64 11.79
CA SER A 49 9.95 8.34 10.46
C SER A 49 9.43 7.05 9.87
N ASP A 50 8.67 6.25 10.64
CA ASP A 50 8.19 4.96 10.16
C ASP A 50 6.70 5.00 9.93
N VAL A 51 6.26 4.33 8.87
CA VAL A 51 4.83 4.26 8.53
C VAL A 51 4.50 2.81 8.22
N GLU A 52 3.41 2.32 8.79
CA GLU A 52 2.86 1.02 8.46
C GLU A 52 1.61 1.21 7.64
N TYR A 53 1.50 0.53 6.51
CA TYR A 53 0.31 0.57 5.67
C TYR A 53 -0.48 -0.70 5.87
N GLN A 54 -1.80 -0.57 5.99
CA GLN A 54 -2.69 -1.72 6.09
C GLN A 54 -3.65 -1.72 4.93
N VAL A 55 -3.91 -2.89 4.38
CA VAL A 55 -4.78 -3.04 3.21
C VAL A 55 -6.23 -2.91 3.65
N THR A 56 -7.01 -2.13 2.91
CA THR A 56 -8.44 -1.98 3.13
C THR A 56 -9.20 -3.10 2.45
N ASP A 57 -10.52 -3.16 2.68
CA ASP A 57 -11.36 -4.11 1.96
C ASP A 57 -11.31 -3.86 0.47
N GLU A 58 -11.30 -2.60 0.05
CA GLU A 58 -11.16 -2.27 -1.36
C GLU A 58 -9.83 -2.72 -1.93
N GLY A 59 -8.77 -2.59 -1.13
CA GLY A 59 -7.46 -3.07 -1.56
C GLY A 59 -7.42 -4.57 -1.74
N ARG A 60 -8.08 -5.31 -0.84
CA ARG A 60 -8.15 -6.76 -0.99
C ARG A 60 -8.95 -7.16 -2.22
N ALA A 61 -10.04 -6.45 -2.49
CA ALA A 61 -10.84 -6.72 -3.68
C ALA A 61 -10.03 -6.44 -4.94
N ALA A 62 -9.27 -5.36 -4.96
CA ALA A 62 -8.42 -5.04 -6.11
C ALA A 62 -7.35 -6.11 -6.31
N ALA A 63 -6.78 -6.63 -5.23
CA ALA A 63 -5.73 -7.63 -5.31
C ALA A 63 -6.25 -8.99 -5.78
N ALA A 64 -7.54 -9.20 -5.70
CA ALA A 64 -8.15 -10.46 -6.10
C ALA A 64 -8.32 -10.60 -7.61
N PHE A 65 -8.14 -9.53 -8.35
CA PHE A 65 -8.27 -9.60 -9.81
C PHE A 65 -7.09 -10.30 -10.46
#